data_4bc765056e469a97c2a35aeb2d87609e
#
_entry.id   4bc765056e469a97c2a35aeb2d87609e
#
_cell.length_a   1.000
_cell.length_b   1.000
_cell.length_c   1.000
_cell.angle_alpha   90.00
_cell.angle_beta   90.00
_cell.angle_gamma   90.00
#
_symmetry.space_group_name_H-M   'P 1'
#
loop_
_entity.id
_entity.type
_entity.pdbx_description
1 polymer ?
#
loop_
_entity_poly.entity_id
_entity_poly.type
_entity_poly.pdbx_seq_one_letter_code
_entity_poly.pdbx_strand_id
1 'polypeptide(L)'
;MAKDKNAPRYDKQGARRVMRKRDYLADFGGQLALGLMANLVGQLNYFYTDKVGLAVGSVGIVLAISKVIDAFSDVIAGNFIDHSKGGDHKYFRWILPQIIPAALIMVLMFTVPIQAGQIPGVIYALITNLVLSAGLYTFIATPFSAVMTVRSRSLSERGSIGLFRAVANYGAGM
;
A
#
# COMPACT_ATOMS: atom_id res chain seq x y z
N MET A 1 -7.72 -20.83 40.26
CA MET A 1 -8.71 -20.04 39.54
C MET A 1 -8.35 -19.99 38.06
N ALA A 2 -9.06 -20.69 37.20
CA ALA A 2 -8.82 -20.66 35.78
C ALA A 2 -9.25 -19.28 35.23
N LYS A 3 -8.31 -18.54 34.65
CA LYS A 3 -8.56 -17.23 34.05
C LYS A 3 -9.49 -17.42 32.85
N ASP A 4 -10.69 -16.89 32.94
CA ASP A 4 -11.68 -16.98 31.86
C ASP A 4 -11.07 -16.39 30.58
N LYS A 5 -10.82 -17.24 29.57
CA LYS A 5 -10.20 -16.86 28.29
C LYS A 5 -11.07 -15.88 27.47
N ASN A 6 -12.35 -15.75 27.82
CA ASN A 6 -13.33 -14.92 27.13
C ASN A 6 -13.59 -13.58 27.85
N ALA A 7 -13.00 -13.33 29.01
CA ALA A 7 -13.17 -12.06 29.72
C ALA A 7 -12.66 -10.89 28.86
N PRO A 8 -13.42 -9.77 28.76
CA PRO A 8 -13.00 -8.60 28.02
C PRO A 8 -11.72 -8.03 28.64
N ARG A 9 -10.70 -7.81 27.81
CA ARG A 9 -9.44 -7.22 28.23
C ARG A 9 -9.49 -5.72 28.02
N TYR A 10 -9.06 -4.96 29.01
CA TYR A 10 -8.98 -3.51 28.96
C TYR A 10 -7.50 -3.07 29.00
N ASP A 11 -7.21 -1.94 28.40
CA ASP A 11 -5.90 -1.29 28.54
C ASP A 11 -5.83 -0.44 29.82
N LYS A 12 -4.68 0.21 30.04
CA LYS A 12 -4.46 1.08 31.21
C LYS A 12 -5.38 2.31 31.24
N GLN A 13 -6.04 2.63 30.14
CA GLN A 13 -6.94 3.78 29.98
C GLN A 13 -8.42 3.36 29.94
N GLY A 14 -8.72 2.08 30.23
CA GLY A 14 -10.09 1.55 30.24
C GLY A 14 -10.67 1.26 28.86
N ALA A 15 -9.90 1.38 27.77
CA ALA A 15 -10.37 1.03 26.45
C ALA A 15 -10.32 -0.49 26.23
N ARG A 16 -11.39 -1.06 25.67
CA ARG A 16 -11.51 -2.49 25.41
C ARG A 16 -10.52 -2.92 24.34
N ARG A 17 -9.73 -3.94 24.62
CA ARG A 17 -8.86 -4.60 23.65
C ARG A 17 -9.65 -5.58 22.79
N VAL A 18 -9.56 -5.43 21.48
CA VAL A 18 -10.36 -6.18 20.49
C VAL A 18 -9.48 -7.07 19.61
N MET A 19 -8.17 -6.75 19.51
CA MET A 19 -7.25 -7.42 18.61
C MET A 19 -6.77 -8.77 19.16
N ARG A 20 -6.83 -9.78 18.29
CA ARG A 20 -6.26 -11.11 18.52
C ARG A 20 -4.87 -11.19 17.89
N LYS A 21 -4.06 -12.16 18.30
CA LYS A 21 -2.72 -12.39 17.71
C LYS A 21 -2.76 -12.55 16.17
N ARG A 22 -3.81 -13.19 15.66
CA ARG A 22 -4.02 -13.34 14.20
C ARG A 22 -4.20 -12.00 13.49
N ASP A 23 -4.84 -11.03 14.14
CA ASP A 23 -5.09 -9.72 13.55
C ASP A 23 -3.79 -8.93 13.39
N TYR A 24 -2.85 -9.05 14.36
CA TYR A 24 -1.51 -8.46 14.25
C TYR A 24 -0.69 -9.11 13.12
N LEU A 25 -0.76 -10.45 12.98
CA LEU A 25 -0.08 -11.15 11.90
C LEU A 25 -0.65 -10.80 10.52
N ALA A 26 -1.96 -10.69 10.41
CA ALA A 26 -2.61 -10.29 9.16
C ALA A 26 -2.25 -8.84 8.78
N ASP A 27 -2.23 -7.93 9.75
CA ASP A 27 -1.83 -6.53 9.53
C ASP A 27 -0.34 -6.43 9.16
N PHE A 28 0.52 -7.19 9.83
CA PHE A 28 1.95 -7.30 9.49
C PHE A 28 2.14 -7.80 8.04
N GLY A 29 1.47 -8.88 7.65
CA GLY A 29 1.55 -9.42 6.29
C GLY A 29 1.06 -8.45 5.22
N GLY A 30 -0.04 -7.74 5.48
CA GLY A 30 -0.55 -6.70 4.60
C GLY A 30 0.43 -5.53 4.45
N GLN A 31 1.02 -5.08 5.57
CA GLN A 31 2.01 -4.01 5.55
C GLN A 31 3.31 -4.43 4.85
N LEU A 32 3.75 -5.68 5.05
CA LEU A 32 4.91 -6.25 4.36
C LEU A 32 4.69 -6.26 2.85
N ALA A 33 3.51 -6.71 2.39
CA ALA A 33 3.18 -6.71 0.96
C ALA A 33 3.17 -5.30 0.37
N LEU A 34 2.56 -4.32 1.05
CA LEU A 34 2.59 -2.91 0.62
C LEU A 34 4.01 -2.35 0.60
N GLY A 35 4.83 -2.68 1.59
CA GLY A 35 6.23 -2.28 1.65
C GLY A 35 7.06 -2.86 0.50
N LEU A 36 6.88 -4.14 0.17
CA LEU A 36 7.52 -4.78 -0.97
C LEU A 36 7.12 -4.12 -2.30
N MET A 37 5.82 -3.82 -2.49
CA MET A 37 5.36 -3.08 -3.66
C MET A 37 6.03 -1.71 -3.76
N ALA A 38 6.06 -0.94 -2.68
CA ALA A 38 6.69 0.38 -2.66
C ALA A 38 8.20 0.32 -2.96
N ASN A 39 8.91 -0.69 -2.44
CA ASN A 39 10.33 -0.88 -2.71
C ASN A 39 10.59 -1.27 -4.17
N LEU A 40 9.77 -2.15 -4.76
CA LEU A 40 9.86 -2.49 -6.19
C LEU A 40 9.64 -1.25 -7.07
N VAL A 41 8.66 -0.41 -6.75
CA VAL A 41 8.47 0.88 -7.44
C VAL A 41 9.69 1.79 -7.26
N GLY A 42 10.33 1.78 -6.09
CA GLY A 42 11.58 2.50 -5.83
C GLY A 42 12.74 2.08 -6.73
N GLN A 43 12.79 0.81 -7.16
CA GLN A 43 13.82 0.29 -8.07
C GLN A 43 13.58 0.65 -9.55
N LEU A 44 12.44 1.21 -9.90
CA LEU A 44 12.11 1.53 -11.29
C LEU A 44 13.06 2.55 -11.90
N ASN A 45 13.56 3.51 -11.11
CA ASN A 45 14.54 4.47 -11.61
C ASN A 45 15.76 3.75 -12.18
N TYR A 46 16.37 2.87 -11.39
CA TYR A 46 17.50 2.04 -11.80
C TYR A 46 17.13 1.15 -13.00
N PHE A 47 15.98 0.48 -12.95
CA PHE A 47 15.56 -0.41 -14.03
C PHE A 47 15.38 0.34 -15.35
N TYR A 48 14.71 1.48 -15.35
CA TYR A 48 14.45 2.24 -16.58
C TYR A 48 15.71 2.90 -17.15
N THR A 49 16.63 3.35 -16.30
CA THR A 49 17.88 3.98 -16.77
C THR A 49 18.94 2.96 -17.17
N ASP A 50 19.23 1.99 -16.30
CA ASP A 50 20.38 1.11 -16.48
C ASP A 50 20.07 -0.15 -17.28
N LYS A 51 18.83 -0.67 -17.21
CA LYS A 51 18.42 -1.90 -17.91
C LYS A 51 17.70 -1.63 -19.21
N VAL A 52 16.79 -0.66 -19.22
CA VAL A 52 16.01 -0.29 -20.43
C VAL A 52 16.77 0.74 -21.28
N GLY A 53 17.67 1.52 -20.68
CA GLY A 53 18.46 2.54 -21.38
C GLY A 53 17.68 3.82 -21.69
N LEU A 54 16.63 4.13 -20.92
CA LEU A 54 15.91 5.39 -21.06
C LEU A 54 16.76 6.55 -20.52
N ALA A 55 16.64 7.73 -21.13
CA ALA A 55 17.36 8.93 -20.69
C ALA A 55 16.97 9.27 -19.24
N VAL A 56 17.97 9.46 -18.36
CA VAL A 56 17.79 9.74 -16.92
C VAL A 56 16.84 10.93 -16.68
N GLY A 57 16.99 11.99 -17.49
CA GLY A 57 16.10 13.16 -17.40
C GLY A 57 14.63 12.82 -17.68
N SER A 58 14.37 11.99 -18.69
CA SER A 58 13.01 11.57 -19.04
C SER A 58 12.39 10.71 -17.93
N VAL A 59 13.16 9.78 -17.35
CA VAL A 59 12.72 8.94 -16.23
C VAL A 59 12.43 9.80 -14.99
N GLY A 60 13.31 10.76 -14.68
CA GLY A 60 13.10 11.71 -13.59
C GLY A 60 11.79 12.50 -13.73
N ILE A 61 11.47 12.99 -14.92
CA ILE A 61 10.22 13.69 -15.23
C ILE A 61 9.02 12.77 -15.04
N VAL A 62 9.09 11.53 -15.56
CA VAL A 62 8.01 10.52 -15.38
C VAL A 62 7.71 10.31 -13.91
N LEU A 63 8.74 10.06 -13.11
CA LEU A 63 8.57 9.82 -11.68
C LEU A 63 8.06 11.05 -10.92
N ALA A 64 8.51 12.26 -11.29
CA ALA A 64 8.04 13.50 -10.69
C ALA A 64 6.55 13.75 -11.00
N ILE A 65 6.13 13.59 -12.26
CA ILE A 65 4.73 13.71 -12.66
C ILE A 65 3.86 12.69 -11.91
N SER A 66 4.34 11.43 -11.83
CA SER A 66 3.61 10.38 -11.10
C SER A 66 3.41 10.74 -9.64
N LYS A 67 4.41 11.31 -8.95
CA LYS A 67 4.28 11.72 -7.55
C LYS A 67 3.27 12.86 -7.32
N VAL A 68 3.18 13.79 -8.25
CA VAL A 68 2.17 14.84 -8.19
C VAL A 68 0.76 14.25 -8.34
N ILE A 69 0.58 13.35 -9.32
CA ILE A 69 -0.71 12.69 -9.55
C ILE A 69 -1.08 11.78 -8.37
N ASP A 70 -0.11 11.05 -7.77
CA ASP A 70 -0.32 10.23 -6.57
C ASP A 70 -0.93 11.06 -5.44
N ALA A 71 -0.39 12.25 -5.17
CA ALA A 71 -0.88 13.11 -4.11
C ALA A 71 -2.36 13.53 -4.31
N PHE A 72 -2.77 13.80 -5.54
CA PHE A 72 -4.18 14.07 -5.86
C PHE A 72 -5.04 12.81 -5.74
N SER A 73 -4.54 11.68 -6.21
CA SER A 73 -5.24 10.39 -6.14
C SER A 73 -5.49 9.95 -4.70
N ASP A 74 -4.55 10.18 -3.80
CA ASP A 74 -4.71 9.85 -2.37
C ASP A 74 -5.88 10.60 -1.74
N VAL A 75 -6.03 11.89 -2.05
CA VAL A 75 -7.15 12.72 -1.57
C VAL A 75 -8.48 12.23 -2.15
N ILE A 76 -8.50 11.96 -3.44
CA ILE A 76 -9.69 11.45 -4.15
C ILE A 76 -10.10 10.09 -3.59
N ALA A 77 -9.15 9.15 -3.46
CA ALA A 77 -9.42 7.82 -2.91
C ALA A 77 -9.93 7.88 -1.47
N GLY A 78 -9.31 8.72 -0.63
CA GLY A 78 -9.79 8.95 0.74
C GLY A 78 -11.26 9.39 0.77
N ASN A 79 -11.61 10.38 -0.04
CA ASN A 79 -12.98 10.88 -0.14
C ASN A 79 -13.97 9.81 -0.62
N PHE A 80 -13.62 9.04 -1.66
CA PHE A 80 -14.46 7.94 -2.15
C PHE A 80 -14.68 6.84 -1.11
N ILE A 81 -13.62 6.46 -0.40
CA ILE A 81 -13.67 5.42 0.62
C ILE A 81 -14.51 5.88 1.83
N ASP A 82 -14.36 7.12 2.25
CA ASP A 82 -15.10 7.67 3.38
C ASP A 82 -16.61 7.74 3.12
N HIS A 83 -17.01 8.11 1.92
CA HIS A 83 -18.42 8.17 1.51
C HIS A 83 -19.00 6.81 1.10
N SER A 84 -18.17 5.75 1.00
CA SER A 84 -18.67 4.43 0.63
C SER A 84 -19.51 3.79 1.75
N LYS A 85 -20.64 3.17 1.37
CA LYS A 85 -21.53 2.45 2.28
C LYS A 85 -20.96 1.06 2.61
N GLY A 86 -21.13 0.57 3.85
CA GLY A 86 -20.76 -0.82 4.17
C GLY A 86 -20.12 -1.07 5.55
N GLY A 87 -20.16 -0.11 6.48
CA GLY A 87 -19.61 -0.28 7.84
C GLY A 87 -18.13 -0.69 7.83
N ASP A 88 -17.73 -1.58 8.76
CA ASP A 88 -16.34 -2.02 8.91
C ASP A 88 -15.81 -2.85 7.72
N HIS A 89 -16.70 -3.46 6.94
CA HIS A 89 -16.33 -4.27 5.77
C HIS A 89 -16.07 -3.43 4.50
N LYS A 90 -16.38 -2.12 4.52
CA LYS A 90 -16.19 -1.24 3.35
C LYS A 90 -14.74 -1.22 2.88
N TYR A 91 -13.78 -1.23 3.79
CA TYR A 91 -12.35 -1.18 3.47
C TYR A 91 -11.88 -2.41 2.70
N PHE A 92 -12.32 -3.62 3.08
CA PHE A 92 -11.96 -4.85 2.37
C PHE A 92 -12.53 -4.93 0.95
N ARG A 93 -13.71 -4.33 0.72
CA ARG A 93 -14.31 -4.25 -0.62
C ARG A 93 -13.47 -3.44 -1.60
N TRP A 94 -12.70 -2.47 -1.11
CA TRP A 94 -11.77 -1.70 -1.93
C TRP A 94 -10.43 -2.41 -2.11
N ILE A 95 -9.91 -3.09 -1.11
CA ILE A 95 -8.60 -3.75 -1.13
C ILE A 95 -8.61 -4.99 -2.03
N LEU A 96 -9.57 -5.91 -1.81
CA LEU A 96 -9.54 -7.23 -2.43
C LEU A 96 -9.55 -7.22 -3.97
N PRO A 97 -10.39 -6.42 -4.67
CA PRO A 97 -10.40 -6.40 -6.13
C PRO A 97 -9.12 -5.85 -6.76
N GLN A 98 -8.35 -5.04 -6.01
CA GLN A 98 -7.16 -4.38 -6.52
C GLN A 98 -5.91 -5.27 -6.48
N ILE A 99 -5.90 -6.35 -5.70
CA ILE A 99 -4.71 -7.19 -5.48
C ILE A 99 -4.23 -7.82 -6.79
N ILE A 100 -5.15 -8.45 -7.56
CA ILE A 100 -4.79 -9.13 -8.80
C ILE A 100 -4.37 -8.12 -9.88
N PRO A 101 -5.13 -7.04 -10.16
CA PRO A 101 -4.68 -6.01 -11.10
C PRO A 101 -3.35 -5.38 -10.72
N ALA A 102 -3.11 -5.12 -9.42
CA ALA A 102 -1.85 -4.54 -8.97
C ALA A 102 -0.67 -5.47 -9.24
N ALA A 103 -0.82 -6.78 -8.99
CA ALA A 103 0.22 -7.76 -9.31
C ALA A 103 0.51 -7.82 -10.81
N LEU A 104 -0.53 -7.78 -11.66
CA LEU A 104 -0.38 -7.79 -13.12
C LEU A 104 0.34 -6.53 -13.62
N ILE A 105 -0.08 -5.34 -13.17
CA ILE A 105 0.57 -4.09 -13.57
C ILE A 105 2.01 -4.03 -13.08
N MET A 106 2.30 -4.58 -11.90
CA MET A 106 3.66 -4.66 -11.38
C MET A 106 4.57 -5.49 -12.31
N VAL A 107 4.10 -6.62 -12.83
CA VAL A 107 4.85 -7.40 -13.83
C VAL A 107 5.02 -6.59 -15.12
N LEU A 108 3.97 -5.92 -15.59
CA LEU A 108 4.03 -5.11 -16.80
C LEU A 108 5.03 -3.95 -16.68
N MET A 109 5.19 -3.32 -15.51
CA MET A 109 6.17 -2.24 -15.31
C MET A 109 7.61 -2.68 -15.59
N PHE A 110 7.94 -3.95 -15.41
CA PHE A 110 9.26 -4.52 -15.68
C PHE A 110 9.36 -5.17 -17.09
N THR A 111 8.31 -5.09 -17.92
CA THR A 111 8.28 -5.63 -19.30
C THR A 111 8.21 -4.51 -20.33
N VAL A 112 9.10 -3.51 -20.22
CA VAL A 112 9.15 -2.39 -21.18
C VAL A 112 9.57 -2.88 -22.56
N PRO A 113 8.87 -2.54 -23.67
CA PRO A 113 9.25 -2.92 -25.02
C PRO A 113 10.46 -2.09 -25.50
N ILE A 114 11.67 -2.58 -25.23
CA ILE A 114 12.94 -1.90 -25.54
C ILE A 114 13.07 -1.62 -27.04
N GLN A 115 12.51 -2.48 -27.89
CA GLN A 115 12.59 -2.36 -29.36
C GLN A 115 11.76 -1.19 -29.93
N ALA A 116 10.83 -0.63 -29.15
CA ALA A 116 9.94 0.43 -29.61
C ALA A 116 10.60 1.83 -29.63
N GLY A 117 11.79 1.98 -29.03
CA GLY A 117 12.53 3.24 -28.96
C GLY A 117 12.27 4.04 -27.69
N GLN A 118 12.96 5.19 -27.55
CA GLN A 118 12.95 6.01 -26.33
C GLN A 118 11.55 6.57 -25.97
N ILE A 119 10.88 7.19 -26.93
CA ILE A 119 9.58 7.87 -26.67
C ILE A 119 8.48 6.89 -26.26
N PRO A 120 8.22 5.80 -27.01
CA PRO A 120 7.24 4.80 -26.57
C PRO A 120 7.60 4.14 -25.25
N GLY A 121 8.89 3.91 -24.97
CA GLY A 121 9.34 3.37 -23.69
C GLY A 121 9.00 4.29 -22.50
N VAL A 122 9.26 5.59 -22.65
CA VAL A 122 8.92 6.61 -21.63
C VAL A 122 7.41 6.70 -21.39
N ILE A 123 6.62 6.71 -22.47
CA ILE A 123 5.14 6.74 -22.37
C ILE A 123 4.62 5.49 -21.67
N TYR A 124 5.12 4.33 -22.02
CA TYR A 124 4.78 3.06 -21.39
C TYR A 124 5.11 3.07 -19.88
N ALA A 125 6.32 3.52 -19.53
CA ALA A 125 6.75 3.65 -18.15
C ALA A 125 5.85 4.62 -17.36
N LEU A 126 5.46 5.75 -17.95
CA LEU A 126 4.55 6.70 -17.32
C LEU A 126 3.16 6.10 -17.07
N ILE A 127 2.57 5.49 -18.10
CA ILE A 127 1.21 4.93 -18.00
C ILE A 127 1.16 3.80 -16.98
N THR A 128 2.08 2.84 -17.04
CA THR A 128 2.10 1.70 -16.12
C THR A 128 2.37 2.14 -14.67
N ASN A 129 3.26 3.13 -14.48
CA ASN A 129 3.52 3.71 -13.18
C ASN A 129 2.28 4.39 -12.61
N LEU A 130 1.60 5.24 -13.38
CA LEU A 130 0.38 5.93 -12.96
C LEU A 130 -0.75 4.96 -12.62
N VAL A 131 -0.96 3.94 -13.45
CA VAL A 131 -2.01 2.92 -13.18
C VAL A 131 -1.71 2.17 -11.89
N LEU A 132 -0.45 1.82 -11.63
CA LEU A 132 -0.10 1.16 -10.38
C LEU A 132 -0.22 2.12 -9.19
N SER A 133 0.51 3.24 -9.21
CA SER A 133 0.68 4.09 -8.04
C SER A 133 -0.58 4.89 -7.71
N ALA A 134 -1.05 5.70 -8.64
CA ALA A 134 -2.21 6.56 -8.46
C ALA A 134 -3.55 5.81 -8.53
N GLY A 135 -3.61 4.72 -9.31
CA GLY A 135 -4.82 3.90 -9.45
C GLY A 135 -4.92 2.82 -8.37
N LEU A 136 -4.09 1.80 -8.47
CA LEU A 136 -4.28 0.56 -7.69
C LEU A 136 -3.69 0.64 -6.29
N TYR A 137 -2.45 1.11 -6.15
CA TYR A 137 -1.76 1.17 -4.86
C TYR A 137 -2.48 2.09 -3.87
N THR A 138 -2.89 3.27 -4.31
CA THR A 138 -3.64 4.24 -3.50
C THR A 138 -4.94 3.63 -2.94
N PHE A 139 -5.71 2.92 -3.77
CA PHE A 139 -6.95 2.26 -3.35
C PHE A 139 -6.73 1.00 -2.50
N ILE A 140 -5.50 0.51 -2.35
CA ILE A 140 -5.13 -0.52 -1.38
C ILE A 140 -4.59 0.13 -0.09
N ALA A 141 -3.64 1.05 -0.21
CA ALA A 141 -2.91 1.62 0.92
C ALA A 141 -3.77 2.52 1.80
N THR A 142 -4.63 3.35 1.20
CA THR A 142 -5.51 4.29 1.93
C THR A 142 -6.52 3.54 2.83
N PRO A 143 -7.34 2.60 2.33
CA PRO A 143 -8.25 1.85 3.20
C PRO A 143 -7.50 0.95 4.19
N PHE A 144 -6.35 0.38 3.83
CA PHE A 144 -5.54 -0.42 4.74
C PHE A 144 -5.04 0.40 5.92
N SER A 145 -4.64 1.65 5.70
CA SER A 145 -4.25 2.57 6.77
C SER A 145 -5.42 2.93 7.68
N ALA A 146 -6.59 3.16 7.11
CA ALA A 146 -7.80 3.50 7.86
C ALA A 146 -8.32 2.35 8.74
N VAL A 147 -8.15 1.09 8.33
CA VAL A 147 -8.58 -0.10 9.11
C VAL A 147 -8.01 -0.07 10.53
N MET A 148 -6.76 0.37 10.72
CA MET A 148 -6.13 0.47 12.03
C MET A 148 -6.92 1.38 12.99
N THR A 149 -7.36 2.54 12.50
CA THR A 149 -8.04 3.53 13.34
C THR A 149 -9.45 3.12 13.72
N VAL A 150 -10.12 2.39 12.82
CA VAL A 150 -11.50 1.93 13.02
C VAL A 150 -11.56 0.68 13.92
N ARG A 151 -10.58 -0.22 13.78
CA ARG A 151 -10.59 -1.53 14.43
C ARG A 151 -10.33 -1.49 15.94
N SER A 152 -9.50 -0.57 16.44
CA SER A 152 -9.19 -0.48 17.86
C SER A 152 -9.22 0.95 18.38
N ARG A 153 -9.90 1.15 19.52
CA ARG A 153 -9.87 2.40 20.29
C ARG A 153 -8.76 2.40 21.36
N SER A 154 -8.13 1.26 21.61
CA SER A 154 -7.04 1.14 22.60
C SER A 154 -5.74 1.71 22.06
N LEU A 155 -5.16 2.69 22.76
CA LEU A 155 -3.86 3.28 22.41
C LEU A 155 -2.73 2.24 22.47
N SER A 156 -2.80 1.30 23.41
CA SER A 156 -1.83 0.20 23.54
C SER A 156 -1.86 -0.73 22.32
N GLU A 157 -3.05 -1.05 21.79
CA GLU A 157 -3.16 -1.86 20.57
C GLU A 157 -2.68 -1.12 19.34
N ARG A 158 -3.04 0.17 19.20
CA ARG A 158 -2.56 1.01 18.10
C ARG A 158 -1.04 1.14 18.09
N GLY A 159 -0.43 1.34 19.27
CA GLY A 159 1.03 1.35 19.42
C GLY A 159 1.68 0.03 18.99
N SER A 160 1.10 -1.10 19.39
CA SER A 160 1.58 -2.42 18.96
C SER A 160 1.46 -2.62 17.45
N ILE A 161 0.32 -2.26 16.84
CA ILE A 161 0.15 -2.32 15.37
C ILE A 161 1.19 -1.45 14.68
N GLY A 162 1.42 -0.22 15.16
CA GLY A 162 2.44 0.68 14.62
C GLY A 162 3.85 0.08 14.65
N LEU A 163 4.22 -0.60 15.73
CA LEU A 163 5.49 -1.32 15.82
C LEU A 163 5.57 -2.48 14.81
N PHE A 164 4.54 -3.31 14.70
CA PHE A 164 4.51 -4.41 13.73
C PHE A 164 4.59 -3.89 12.29
N ARG A 165 3.90 -2.80 11.96
CA ARG A 165 3.98 -2.16 10.64
C ARG A 165 5.36 -1.57 10.36
N ALA A 166 5.99 -0.94 11.36
CA ALA A 166 7.35 -0.44 11.21
C ALA A 166 8.34 -1.58 10.90
N VAL A 167 8.27 -2.68 11.66
CA VAL A 167 9.11 -3.87 11.41
C VAL A 167 8.84 -4.45 10.03
N ALA A 168 7.57 -4.52 9.59
CA ALA A 168 7.21 -4.99 8.25
C ALA A 168 7.80 -4.11 7.14
N ASN A 169 7.74 -2.78 7.29
CA ASN A 169 8.33 -1.85 6.33
C ASN A 169 9.85 -1.98 6.24
N TYR A 170 10.55 -2.08 7.40
CA TYR A 170 11.99 -2.31 7.40
C TYR A 170 12.34 -3.66 6.78
N GLY A 171 11.59 -4.73 7.10
CA GLY A 171 11.80 -6.05 6.52
C GLY A 171 11.53 -6.10 4.99
N ALA A 172 10.64 -5.26 4.49
CA ALA A 172 10.40 -5.14 3.05
C ALA A 172 11.52 -4.38 2.32
N GLY A 173 12.31 -3.54 3.03
CA GLY A 173 13.39 -2.73 2.44
C GLY A 173 14.75 -3.40 2.41
N MET A 174 14.90 -4.55 3.07
CA MET A 174 16.13 -5.36 3.07
C MET A 174 16.13 -6.33 1.88
#